data_18d87ee400f02d1399b220fef70646b2
#
_entry.id   18d87ee400f02d1399b220fef70646b2
#
_cell.length_a   1.000
_cell.length_b   1.000
_cell.length_c   1.000
_cell.angle_alpha   90.00
_cell.angle_beta   90.00
_cell.angle_gamma   90.00
#
_symmetry.space_group_name_H-M   'P 1'
#
loop_
_entity.id
_entity.type
_entity.pdbx_description
1 polymer ?
#
loop_
_entity_poly.entity_id
_entity_poly.type
_entity_poly.pdbx_seq_one_letter_code
_entity_poly.pdbx_strand_id
1 'polypeptide(L)'
;MSDLDDLRALAPPPGDPPGAIDWGATGVDFPPDFVELAGLYGAGTFDDGIAILVPGHPNRFLDLARQVEEQRSALRYLRDEGAELPHDPDELLPWGIDEGGNVLWWRMEGDPASWPVVANEARGDEWQSFDGGAVAFLTALLSGREQSDFIVVDAGPTRFRRDA
;
A
#
# COMPACT_ATOMS: atom_id res chain seq x y z
N MET A 1 0.78 11.02 19.62
CA MET A 1 -0.04 9.95 19.04
C MET A 1 0.66 9.38 17.81
N SER A 2 0.50 8.08 17.60
CA SER A 2 1.09 7.42 16.42
C SER A 2 0.26 7.68 15.17
N ASP A 3 0.85 7.42 14.01
CA ASP A 3 0.12 7.50 12.74
C ASP A 3 -1.06 6.55 12.71
N LEU A 4 -0.93 5.38 13.32
CA LEU A 4 -2.03 4.42 13.41
C LEU A 4 -3.19 4.97 14.26
N ASP A 5 -2.89 5.66 15.35
CA ASP A 5 -3.93 6.31 16.16
C ASP A 5 -4.67 7.39 15.36
N ASP A 6 -3.93 8.16 14.57
CA ASP A 6 -4.51 9.18 13.70
C ASP A 6 -5.39 8.54 12.62
N LEU A 7 -4.95 7.43 12.04
CA LEU A 7 -5.74 6.70 11.05
C LEU A 7 -7.02 6.13 11.65
N ARG A 8 -6.94 5.59 12.86
CA ARG A 8 -8.13 5.06 13.56
C ARG A 8 -9.15 6.16 13.83
N ALA A 9 -8.70 7.36 14.08
CA ALA A 9 -9.60 8.51 14.27
C ALA A 9 -10.25 8.94 12.95
N LEU A 10 -9.51 8.87 11.83
CA LEU A 10 -10.02 9.21 10.50
C LEU A 10 -10.99 8.15 9.96
N ALA A 11 -10.62 6.90 10.09
CA ALA A 11 -11.36 5.76 9.54
C ALA A 11 -11.35 4.63 10.56
N PRO A 12 -12.33 4.57 11.46
CA PRO A 12 -12.35 3.54 12.49
C PRO A 12 -12.33 2.12 11.92
N PRO A 13 -11.55 1.21 12.53
CA PRO A 13 -11.53 -0.17 12.08
C PRO A 13 -12.85 -0.89 12.40
N PRO A 14 -13.15 -2.00 11.69
CA PRO A 14 -14.31 -2.82 12.04
C PRO A 14 -14.24 -3.33 13.47
N GLY A 15 -15.40 -3.59 14.06
CA GLY A 15 -15.47 -4.07 15.44
C GLY A 15 -15.01 -5.51 15.62
N ASP A 16 -15.06 -6.32 14.56
CA ASP A 16 -14.65 -7.71 14.59
C ASP A 16 -13.16 -7.85 14.26
N PRO A 17 -12.43 -8.82 14.87
CA PRO A 17 -11.06 -9.06 14.50
C PRO A 17 -10.97 -9.62 13.08
N PRO A 18 -9.91 -9.28 12.33
CA PRO A 18 -9.71 -9.84 10.99
C PRO A 18 -9.30 -11.31 11.06
N GLY A 19 -9.45 -12.00 9.93
CA GLY A 19 -8.94 -13.35 9.77
C GLY A 19 -7.41 -13.40 9.82
N ALA A 20 -6.87 -14.62 9.89
CA ALA A 20 -5.43 -14.82 9.91
C ALA A 20 -4.79 -14.37 8.59
N ILE A 21 -3.61 -13.78 8.67
CA ILE A 21 -2.83 -13.32 7.54
C ILE A 21 -1.54 -14.15 7.46
N ASP A 22 -1.23 -14.66 6.28
CA ASP A 22 -0.03 -15.49 6.08
C ASP A 22 1.19 -14.61 5.79
N TRP A 23 1.74 -14.02 6.86
CA TRP A 23 2.90 -13.14 6.73
C TRP A 23 4.15 -13.85 6.23
N GLY A 24 4.22 -15.17 6.35
CA GLY A 24 5.35 -15.96 5.88
C GLY A 24 5.34 -16.31 4.40
N ALA A 25 4.25 -16.03 3.68
CA ALA A 25 4.08 -16.46 2.30
C ALA A 25 5.11 -15.86 1.33
N THR A 26 5.63 -14.67 1.62
CA THR A 26 6.62 -13.99 0.77
C THR A 26 8.07 -14.24 1.20
N GLY A 27 8.30 -14.76 2.39
CA GLY A 27 9.63 -14.90 2.96
C GLY A 27 10.32 -13.58 3.32
N VAL A 28 9.57 -12.50 3.38
CA VAL A 28 10.07 -11.14 3.66
C VAL A 28 9.57 -10.70 5.03
N ASP A 29 10.42 -9.99 5.78
CA ASP A 29 9.99 -9.31 7.01
C ASP A 29 9.25 -8.03 6.64
N PHE A 30 8.07 -7.84 7.21
CA PHE A 30 7.24 -6.68 6.91
C PHE A 30 7.45 -5.56 7.93
N PRO A 31 7.24 -4.29 7.51
CA PRO A 31 7.22 -3.17 8.45
C PRO A 31 6.23 -3.41 9.59
N PRO A 32 6.65 -3.23 10.86
CA PRO A 32 5.77 -3.48 11.99
C PRO A 32 4.47 -2.67 12.01
N ASP A 33 4.52 -1.43 11.52
CA ASP A 33 3.33 -0.56 11.46
C ASP A 33 2.26 -1.14 10.53
N PHE A 34 2.68 -1.72 9.41
CA PHE A 34 1.74 -2.35 8.46
C PHE A 34 1.16 -3.65 9.03
N VAL A 35 1.96 -4.42 9.74
CA VAL A 35 1.47 -5.63 10.42
C VAL A 35 0.40 -5.25 11.46
N GLU A 36 0.63 -4.18 12.22
CA GLU A 36 -0.36 -3.65 13.15
C GLU A 36 -1.64 -3.18 12.43
N LEU A 37 -1.47 -2.43 11.35
CA LEU A 37 -2.61 -1.96 10.54
C LEU A 37 -3.47 -3.13 10.07
N ALA A 38 -2.85 -4.11 9.45
CA ALA A 38 -3.55 -5.28 8.93
C ALA A 38 -4.17 -6.12 10.04
N GLY A 39 -3.54 -6.16 11.22
CA GLY A 39 -4.06 -6.86 12.38
C GLY A 39 -5.29 -6.21 12.99
N LEU A 40 -5.48 -4.91 12.78
CA LEU A 40 -6.67 -4.18 13.25
C LEU A 40 -7.78 -4.14 12.20
N TYR A 41 -7.41 -3.83 10.98
CA TYR A 41 -8.38 -3.58 9.90
C TYR A 41 -8.70 -4.84 9.09
N GLY A 42 -7.73 -5.69 8.87
CA GLY A 42 -7.83 -6.76 7.90
C GLY A 42 -7.63 -6.23 6.48
N ALA A 43 -7.80 -7.11 5.49
CA ALA A 43 -7.78 -6.71 4.09
C ALA A 43 -9.02 -5.91 3.75
N GLY A 44 -8.86 -4.80 3.07
CA GLY A 44 -9.99 -3.96 2.70
C GLY A 44 -9.55 -2.67 2.05
N THR A 45 -10.51 -1.77 1.89
CA THR A 45 -10.35 -0.55 1.11
C THR A 45 -10.69 0.68 1.95
N PHE A 46 -9.80 1.67 1.91
CA PHE A 46 -10.03 2.98 2.52
C PHE A 46 -10.66 3.91 1.49
N ASP A 47 -11.71 4.60 1.90
CA ASP A 47 -12.39 5.65 1.12
C ASP A 47 -12.86 5.16 -0.27
N ASP A 48 -13.20 3.88 -0.36
CA ASP A 48 -13.57 3.19 -1.61
C ASP A 48 -12.52 3.35 -2.74
N GLY A 49 -11.31 3.77 -2.40
CA GLY A 49 -10.28 4.07 -3.37
C GLY A 49 -8.94 3.36 -3.17
N ILE A 50 -8.49 3.19 -1.93
CA ILE A 50 -7.17 2.62 -1.65
C ILE A 50 -7.31 1.28 -0.94
N ALA A 51 -6.97 0.20 -1.64
CA ALA A 51 -6.98 -1.15 -1.07
C ALA A 51 -5.60 -1.50 -0.55
N ILE A 52 -5.53 -2.06 0.66
CA ILE A 52 -4.28 -2.62 1.17
C ILE A 52 -4.14 -4.06 0.71
N LEU A 53 -2.91 -4.45 0.38
CA LEU A 53 -2.59 -5.81 -0.02
C LEU A 53 -2.14 -6.61 1.20
N VAL A 54 -2.63 -7.84 1.34
CA VAL A 54 -2.16 -8.73 2.40
C VAL A 54 -1.77 -10.08 1.79
N PRO A 55 -0.72 -10.73 2.29
CA PRO A 55 -0.33 -12.03 1.76
C PRO A 55 -1.37 -13.11 2.10
N GLY A 56 -1.67 -13.96 1.13
CA GLY A 56 -2.64 -15.05 1.30
C GLY A 56 -4.09 -14.66 1.07
N HIS A 57 -4.35 -13.46 0.54
CA HIS A 57 -5.71 -13.03 0.24
C HIS A 57 -6.33 -13.92 -0.85
N PRO A 58 -7.59 -14.38 -0.70
CA PRO A 58 -8.24 -15.25 -1.69
C PRO A 58 -8.45 -14.58 -3.05
N ASN A 59 -8.60 -13.26 -3.08
CA ASN A 59 -8.64 -12.51 -4.32
C ASN A 59 -7.21 -12.24 -4.78
N ARG A 60 -6.81 -12.80 -5.92
CA ARG A 60 -5.45 -12.68 -6.44
C ARG A 60 -5.00 -11.24 -6.67
N PHE A 61 -5.93 -10.34 -6.99
CA PHE A 61 -5.63 -8.92 -7.21
C PHE A 61 -5.29 -8.18 -5.93
N LEU A 62 -5.63 -8.75 -4.77
CA LEU A 62 -5.38 -8.18 -3.45
C LEU A 62 -4.40 -9.05 -2.64
N ASP A 63 -3.93 -10.14 -3.20
CA ASP A 63 -2.93 -11.01 -2.59
C ASP A 63 -1.54 -10.41 -2.80
N LEU A 64 -0.94 -9.93 -1.72
CA LEU A 64 0.37 -9.28 -1.76
C LEU A 64 1.43 -10.21 -2.37
N ALA A 65 1.41 -11.50 -2.02
CA ALA A 65 2.39 -12.45 -2.53
C ALA A 65 2.34 -12.57 -4.06
N ARG A 66 1.15 -12.53 -4.64
CA ARG A 66 0.98 -12.55 -6.09
C ARG A 66 1.33 -11.22 -6.72
N GLN A 67 0.92 -10.14 -6.09
CA GLN A 67 1.13 -8.80 -6.64
C GLN A 67 2.61 -8.41 -6.69
N VAL A 68 3.44 -8.96 -5.81
CA VAL A 68 4.90 -8.77 -5.90
C VAL A 68 5.40 -9.13 -7.30
N GLU A 69 5.07 -10.33 -7.77
CA GLU A 69 5.53 -10.79 -9.08
C GLU A 69 4.86 -10.06 -10.23
N GLU A 70 3.55 -9.88 -10.16
CA GLU A 70 2.80 -9.24 -11.25
C GLU A 70 3.22 -7.78 -11.45
N GLN A 71 3.35 -7.03 -10.38
CA GLN A 71 3.69 -5.61 -10.47
C GLN A 71 5.16 -5.39 -10.82
N ARG A 72 6.07 -6.20 -10.27
CA ARG A 72 7.48 -6.14 -10.65
C ARG A 72 7.67 -6.50 -12.12
N SER A 73 6.96 -7.52 -12.60
CA SER A 73 7.02 -7.91 -14.01
C SER A 73 6.54 -6.80 -14.93
N ALA A 74 5.49 -6.09 -14.54
CA ALA A 74 4.99 -4.95 -15.30
C ALA A 74 6.04 -3.83 -15.39
N LEU A 75 6.73 -3.52 -14.29
CA LEU A 75 7.80 -2.52 -14.29
C LEU A 75 9.00 -2.95 -15.16
N ARG A 76 9.38 -4.23 -15.05
CA ARG A 76 10.48 -4.76 -15.87
C ARG A 76 10.14 -4.70 -17.36
N TYR A 77 8.90 -4.98 -17.73
CA TYR A 77 8.43 -4.86 -19.09
C TYR A 77 8.58 -3.43 -19.61
N LEU A 78 8.14 -2.45 -18.82
CA LEU A 78 8.28 -1.05 -19.18
C LEU A 78 9.75 -0.64 -19.38
N ARG A 79 10.62 -1.11 -18.48
CA ARG A 79 12.06 -0.86 -18.57
C ARG A 79 12.66 -1.46 -19.85
N ASP A 80 12.26 -2.68 -20.19
CA ASP A 80 12.72 -3.38 -21.39
C ASP A 80 12.23 -2.66 -22.68
N GLU A 81 11.10 -1.97 -22.60
CA GLU A 81 10.56 -1.17 -23.70
C GLU A 81 11.16 0.25 -23.74
N GLY A 82 12.14 0.56 -22.89
CA GLY A 82 12.86 1.81 -22.92
C GLY A 82 12.47 2.83 -21.85
N ALA A 83 11.55 2.51 -20.96
CA ALA A 83 11.19 3.43 -19.88
C ALA A 83 12.33 3.56 -18.87
N GLU A 84 12.58 4.80 -18.43
CA GLU A 84 13.53 5.08 -17.36
C GLU A 84 12.77 5.01 -16.03
N LEU A 85 13.11 4.00 -15.21
CA LEU A 85 12.50 3.84 -13.89
C LEU A 85 13.38 4.48 -12.83
N PRO A 86 12.82 5.29 -11.91
CA PRO A 86 13.62 5.88 -10.83
C PRO A 86 14.08 4.87 -9.79
N HIS A 87 13.48 3.68 -9.76
CA HIS A 87 13.80 2.63 -8.79
C HIS A 87 13.91 1.28 -9.49
N ASP A 88 14.77 0.42 -8.96
CA ASP A 88 14.89 -0.97 -9.41
C ASP A 88 13.65 -1.75 -8.94
N PRO A 89 12.90 -2.41 -9.86
CA PRO A 89 11.74 -3.21 -9.45
C PRO A 89 12.03 -4.25 -8.38
N ASP A 90 13.24 -4.80 -8.34
CA ASP A 90 13.62 -5.80 -7.34
C ASP A 90 13.78 -5.21 -5.94
N GLU A 91 13.89 -3.89 -5.81
CA GLU A 91 13.96 -3.18 -4.54
C GLU A 91 12.59 -2.71 -4.04
N LEU A 92 11.54 -2.98 -4.80
CA LEU A 92 10.17 -2.52 -4.49
C LEU A 92 9.27 -3.67 -4.06
N LEU A 93 8.47 -3.42 -3.02
CA LEU A 93 7.47 -4.37 -2.52
C LEU A 93 6.11 -3.67 -2.46
N PRO A 94 5.09 -4.12 -3.21
CA PRO A 94 3.81 -3.42 -3.23
C PRO A 94 3.01 -3.71 -1.95
N TRP A 95 2.33 -2.67 -1.43
CA TRP A 95 1.46 -2.83 -0.26
C TRP A 95 0.05 -2.29 -0.47
N GLY A 96 -0.18 -1.56 -1.54
CA GLY A 96 -1.49 -1.00 -1.82
C GLY A 96 -1.71 -0.74 -3.31
N ILE A 97 -2.97 -0.72 -3.68
CA ILE A 97 -3.42 -0.41 -5.05
C ILE A 97 -4.65 0.47 -4.93
N ASP A 98 -4.72 1.55 -5.71
CA ASP A 98 -5.92 2.36 -5.74
C ASP A 98 -6.89 1.91 -6.86
N GLU A 99 -8.06 2.52 -6.92
CA GLU A 99 -9.09 2.18 -7.92
C GLU A 99 -8.65 2.45 -9.35
N GLY A 100 -7.69 3.35 -9.55
CA GLY A 100 -7.13 3.65 -10.87
C GLY A 100 -6.01 2.70 -11.29
N GLY A 101 -5.63 1.76 -10.43
CA GLY A 101 -4.54 0.82 -10.69
C GLY A 101 -3.17 1.36 -10.32
N ASN A 102 -3.08 2.55 -9.71
CA ASN A 102 -1.83 3.09 -9.21
C ASN A 102 -1.33 2.24 -8.05
N VAL A 103 -0.03 1.98 -7.99
CA VAL A 103 0.54 1.05 -7.00
C VAL A 103 1.32 1.82 -5.96
N LEU A 104 1.13 1.40 -4.71
CA LEU A 104 1.83 1.91 -3.54
C LEU A 104 2.85 0.86 -3.11
N TRP A 105 4.12 1.28 -2.97
CA TRP A 105 5.25 0.39 -2.73
C TRP A 105 6.02 0.81 -1.50
N TRP A 106 6.67 -0.16 -0.86
CA TRP A 106 7.83 0.13 -0.04
C TRP A 106 9.07 0.05 -0.90
N ARG A 107 10.02 0.92 -0.61
CA ARG A 107 11.38 0.79 -1.12
C ARG A 107 12.18 0.05 -0.06
N MET A 108 12.61 -1.17 -0.38
CA MET A 108 13.30 -2.05 0.57
C MET A 108 14.74 -1.60 0.77
N GLU A 109 14.92 -0.58 1.59
CA GLU A 109 16.20 0.03 1.87
C GLU A 109 16.43 0.05 3.38
N GLY A 110 17.39 -0.77 3.84
CA GLY A 110 17.68 -0.89 5.26
C GLY A 110 16.67 -1.75 6.02
N ASP A 111 16.45 -1.41 7.28
CA ASP A 111 15.51 -2.12 8.16
C ASP A 111 14.07 -1.91 7.68
N PRO A 112 13.22 -2.96 7.67
CA PRO A 112 11.80 -2.80 7.28
C PRO A 112 11.06 -1.70 8.03
N ALA A 113 11.37 -1.48 9.30
CA ALA A 113 10.75 -0.40 10.07
C ALA A 113 11.08 0.99 9.52
N SER A 114 12.07 1.12 8.65
CA SER A 114 12.53 2.38 8.08
C SER A 114 12.31 2.49 6.57
N TRP A 115 11.64 1.53 5.95
CA TRP A 115 11.40 1.56 4.51
C TRP A 115 10.53 2.76 4.12
N PRO A 116 11.03 3.63 3.21
CA PRO A 116 10.18 4.71 2.69
C PRO A 116 9.17 4.17 1.68
N VAL A 117 8.21 5.00 1.35
CA VAL A 117 7.13 4.68 0.42
C VAL A 117 7.35 5.39 -0.91
N VAL A 118 7.04 4.71 -2.00
CA VAL A 118 6.92 5.32 -3.32
C VAL A 118 5.62 4.85 -3.95
N ALA A 119 5.08 5.66 -4.85
CA ALA A 119 3.89 5.32 -5.61
C ALA A 119 4.13 5.61 -7.09
N ASN A 120 3.56 4.79 -7.97
CA ASN A 120 3.66 5.03 -9.41
C ASN A 120 2.30 5.09 -10.08
N GLU A 121 2.22 5.97 -11.07
CA GLU A 121 1.02 6.16 -11.86
C GLU A 121 0.84 5.01 -12.86
N ALA A 122 -0.36 4.40 -12.86
CA ALA A 122 -0.63 3.24 -13.69
C ALA A 122 -0.66 3.56 -15.19
N ARG A 123 -1.19 4.73 -15.53
CA ARG A 123 -1.40 5.14 -16.93
C ARG A 123 -0.48 6.26 -17.37
N GLY A 124 0.60 6.47 -16.66
CA GLY A 124 1.57 7.50 -16.94
C GLY A 124 2.95 7.08 -16.46
N ASP A 125 3.82 8.05 -16.33
CA ASP A 125 5.21 7.81 -15.92
C ASP A 125 5.60 8.53 -14.64
N GLU A 126 4.62 9.09 -13.92
CA GLU A 126 4.89 9.83 -12.70
C GLU A 126 5.11 8.90 -11.50
N TRP A 127 6.02 9.32 -10.64
CA TRP A 127 6.34 8.66 -9.39
C TRP A 127 6.29 9.68 -8.26
N GLN A 128 5.81 9.25 -7.12
CA GLN A 128 5.77 10.07 -5.90
C GLN A 128 6.54 9.36 -4.80
N SER A 129 7.40 10.09 -4.10
CA SER A 129 8.15 9.57 -2.96
C SER A 129 7.63 10.16 -1.66
N PHE A 130 7.71 9.39 -0.58
CA PHE A 130 7.28 9.83 0.74
C PHE A 130 8.26 9.30 1.79
N ASP A 131 8.78 10.21 2.63
CA ASP A 131 9.73 9.88 3.70
C ASP A 131 9.01 9.36 4.94
N GLY A 132 8.46 8.18 4.85
CA GLY A 132 7.74 7.55 5.94
C GLY A 132 7.20 6.21 5.52
N GLY A 133 6.63 5.47 6.47
CA GLY A 133 6.06 4.17 6.22
C GLY A 133 4.67 4.21 5.59
N ALA A 134 4.09 3.03 5.35
CA ALA A 134 2.79 2.89 4.71
C ALA A 134 1.66 3.54 5.52
N VAL A 135 1.65 3.33 6.83
CA VAL A 135 0.60 3.90 7.69
C VAL A 135 0.68 5.42 7.70
N ALA A 136 1.91 5.97 7.78
CA ALA A 136 2.11 7.42 7.74
C ALA A 136 1.65 8.03 6.41
N PHE A 137 1.98 7.37 5.30
CA PHE A 137 1.58 7.84 3.97
C PHE A 137 0.07 7.79 3.78
N LEU A 138 -0.55 6.66 4.16
CA LEU A 138 -2.00 6.49 4.08
C LEU A 138 -2.73 7.53 4.92
N THR A 139 -2.27 7.73 6.15
CA THR A 139 -2.84 8.73 7.06
C THR A 139 -2.70 10.14 6.49
N ALA A 140 -1.53 10.45 5.94
CA ALA A 140 -1.27 11.77 5.35
C ALA A 140 -2.15 12.03 4.12
N LEU A 141 -2.32 11.03 3.25
CA LEU A 141 -3.21 11.15 2.10
C LEU A 141 -4.67 11.36 2.53
N LEU A 142 -5.16 10.51 3.44
CA LEU A 142 -6.55 10.55 3.87
C LEU A 142 -6.90 11.79 4.67
N SER A 143 -5.92 12.37 5.38
CA SER A 143 -6.11 13.62 6.14
C SER A 143 -5.92 14.88 5.30
N GLY A 144 -5.42 14.74 4.07
CA GLY A 144 -5.12 15.89 3.20
C GLY A 144 -3.79 16.56 3.49
N ARG A 145 -2.96 16.04 4.40
CA ARG A 145 -1.63 16.59 4.69
C ARG A 145 -0.64 16.31 3.56
N GLU A 146 -0.82 15.22 2.84
CA GLU A 146 -0.05 14.86 1.65
C GLU A 146 -0.99 14.85 0.46
N GLN A 147 -0.53 15.31 -0.69
CA GLN A 147 -1.31 15.31 -1.91
C GLN A 147 -0.61 14.52 -3.00
N SER A 148 -1.39 13.93 -3.89
CA SER A 148 -0.88 13.18 -5.01
C SER A 148 -1.51 13.69 -6.29
N ASP A 149 -0.72 13.72 -7.37
CA ASP A 149 -1.20 14.12 -8.68
C ASP A 149 -2.00 13.03 -9.38
N PHE A 150 -1.94 11.79 -8.88
CA PHE A 150 -2.60 10.65 -9.53
C PHE A 150 -3.42 9.77 -8.58
N ILE A 151 -3.18 9.82 -7.27
CA ILE A 151 -4.00 9.09 -6.29
C ILE A 151 -5.08 10.04 -5.80
N VAL A 152 -6.34 9.71 -6.06
CA VAL A 152 -7.47 10.54 -5.71
C VAL A 152 -8.03 10.11 -4.35
N VAL A 153 -8.20 11.07 -3.46
CA VAL A 153 -8.86 10.88 -2.16
C VAL A 153 -10.01 11.86 -2.09
N ASP A 154 -11.21 11.35 -1.82
CA ASP A 154 -12.40 12.20 -1.74
C ASP A 154 -12.40 13.03 -0.46
N ALA A 155 -12.90 14.25 -0.57
CA ALA A 155 -13.13 15.10 0.59
C ALA A 155 -14.33 14.57 1.40
N GLY A 156 -14.23 14.63 2.72
CA GLY A 156 -15.32 14.20 3.61
C GLY A 156 -14.89 13.07 4.53
N PRO A 157 -15.84 12.44 5.23
CA PRO A 157 -15.51 11.36 6.16
C PRO A 157 -14.89 10.16 5.44
N THR A 158 -13.76 9.70 5.95
CA THR A 158 -13.09 8.51 5.42
C THR A 158 -13.73 7.27 6.03
N ARG A 159 -13.92 6.25 5.22
CA ARG A 159 -14.45 4.97 5.65
C ARG A 159 -13.52 3.84 5.24
N PHE A 160 -13.46 2.84 6.08
CA PHE A 160 -12.80 1.59 5.75
C PHE A 160 -13.86 0.50 5.57
N ARG A 161 -13.72 -0.28 4.48
CA ARG A 161 -14.59 -1.42 4.22
C ARG A 161 -13.72 -2.66 4.08
N ARG A 162 -13.96 -3.65 4.95
CA ARG A 162 -13.25 -4.92 4.90
C ARG A 162 -13.75 -5.76 3.72
N ASP A 163 -12.84 -6.44 3.07
CA ASP A 163 -13.19 -7.38 2.00
C ASP A 163 -13.89 -8.61 2.58
N ALA A 164 -14.86 -9.10 1.83
CA ALA A 164 -15.62 -10.29 2.23
C ALA A 164 -14.79 -11.57 2.08
#